data_651e0cb4dadff445bcfa718c6fa44a5c
#
_entry.id   651e0cb4dadff445bcfa718c6fa44a5c
#
_cell.length_a   1.000
_cell.length_b   1.000
_cell.length_c   1.000
_cell.angle_alpha   90.00
_cell.angle_beta   90.00
_cell.angle_gamma   90.00
#
_symmetry.space_group_name_H-M   'P 1'
#
loop_
_entity.id
_entity.type
_entity.pdbx_description
1 polymer ?
#
loop_
_entity_poly.entity_id
_entity_poly.type
_entity_poly.pdbx_seq_one_letter_code
_entity_poly.pdbx_strand_id
1 'polypeptide(L)'
;MEQPHLPHKALIDSHGNGGFRFAAMSHRGSLLCLPDGIWAWPVAAASELTAEALAMALARAGDMDFFILGTGIESWTAPPSLRMRFRDAHMSLDVMTTGAAVRTYNVMLMESRRVGAGLIAI
;
A
#
# COMPACT_ATOMS: atom_id res chain seq x y z
N MET A 1 16.02 8.90 -7.56
CA MET A 1 15.20 8.07 -6.66
C MET A 1 14.53 8.97 -5.62
N GLU A 2 13.25 8.80 -5.41
CA GLU A 2 12.54 9.62 -4.47
C GLU A 2 12.90 9.28 -3.02
N GLN A 3 12.91 10.31 -2.18
CA GLN A 3 13.05 10.14 -0.75
C GLN A 3 11.70 9.78 -0.14
N PRO A 4 11.65 8.89 0.86
CA PRO A 4 10.39 8.63 1.55
C PRO A 4 9.97 9.83 2.38
N HIS A 5 8.65 10.02 2.55
CA HIS A 5 8.13 11.01 3.49
C HIS A 5 8.51 10.63 4.93
N LEU A 6 8.59 9.35 5.19
CA LEU A 6 8.97 8.81 6.49
C LEU A 6 9.93 7.65 6.24
N PRO A 7 11.13 7.64 6.84
CA PRO A 7 12.12 6.60 6.56
C PRO A 7 11.97 5.35 7.43
N HIS A 8 10.76 5.06 7.87
CA HIS A 8 10.43 3.85 8.63
C HIS A 8 8.91 3.62 8.52
N LYS A 9 8.45 2.46 8.96
CA LYS A 9 7.03 2.13 8.94
C LYS A 9 6.29 2.82 10.08
N ALA A 10 4.99 3.07 9.88
CA ALA A 10 4.13 3.67 10.89
C ALA A 10 2.68 3.28 10.63
N LEU A 11 1.86 3.30 11.68
CA LEU A 11 0.43 3.10 11.55
C LEU A 11 -0.20 4.28 10.82
N ILE A 12 -1.29 4.03 10.11
CA ILE A 12 -2.08 5.09 9.48
C ILE A 12 -3.16 5.50 10.47
N ASP A 13 -3.07 6.74 10.96
CA ASP A 13 -3.95 7.23 12.03
C ASP A 13 -5.36 7.52 11.52
N SER A 14 -5.49 8.09 10.33
CA SER A 14 -6.78 8.35 9.71
C SER A 14 -6.64 8.52 8.20
N HIS A 15 -7.76 8.45 7.51
CA HIS A 15 -7.82 8.63 6.05
C HIS A 15 -9.11 9.36 5.69
N GLY A 16 -9.12 9.99 4.53
CA GLY A 16 -10.26 10.73 4.01
C GLY A 16 -9.87 12.10 3.49
N ASN A 17 -10.80 12.79 2.85
CA ASN A 17 -10.56 14.12 2.27
C ASN A 17 -9.35 14.14 1.34
N GLY A 18 -9.16 13.04 0.60
CA GLY A 18 -8.08 12.94 -0.37
C GLY A 18 -6.71 12.66 0.20
N GLY A 19 -6.61 12.20 1.45
CA GLY A 19 -5.30 11.96 2.05
C GLY A 19 -5.31 11.10 3.29
N PHE A 20 -4.19 11.15 3.99
CA PHE A 20 -3.93 10.30 5.16
C PHE A 20 -3.20 11.09 6.24
N ARG A 21 -3.35 10.64 7.48
CA ARG A 21 -2.55 11.13 8.60
C ARG A 21 -1.76 9.95 9.19
N PHE A 22 -0.48 10.20 9.45
CA PHE A 22 0.41 9.21 10.06
C PHE A 22 1.63 9.93 10.65
N ALA A 23 2.18 9.40 11.73
CA ALA A 23 3.40 9.97 12.36
C ALA A 23 3.30 11.47 12.59
N ALA A 24 2.12 11.96 13.04
CA ALA A 24 1.83 13.38 13.29
C ALA A 24 1.94 14.25 12.01
N MET A 25 1.88 13.65 10.84
CA MET A 25 1.91 14.34 9.55
C MET A 25 0.60 14.14 8.80
N SER A 26 0.28 15.09 7.92
CA SER A 26 -0.81 14.95 6.95
C SER A 26 -0.22 14.83 5.57
N HIS A 27 -0.75 13.92 4.77
CA HIS A 27 -0.32 13.73 3.39
C HIS A 27 -1.54 13.75 2.48
N ARG A 28 -1.48 14.56 1.44
CA ARG A 28 -2.52 14.59 0.40
C ARG A 28 -2.11 13.64 -0.71
N GLY A 29 -3.05 12.81 -1.16
CA GLY A 29 -2.81 11.82 -2.19
C GLY A 29 -2.54 10.44 -1.63
N SER A 30 -2.25 9.50 -2.53
CA SER A 30 -2.06 8.10 -2.19
C SER A 30 -0.70 7.83 -1.54
N LEU A 31 -0.63 6.72 -0.81
CA LEU A 31 0.58 6.32 -0.09
C LEU A 31 1.03 4.92 -0.49
N LEU A 32 2.34 4.73 -0.51
CA LEU A 32 2.96 3.42 -0.62
C LEU A 32 3.72 3.17 0.68
N CYS A 33 3.23 2.22 1.47
CA CYS A 33 3.78 1.87 2.78
C CYS A 33 4.58 0.58 2.65
N LEU A 34 5.89 0.67 2.86
CA LEU A 34 6.81 -0.45 2.70
C LEU A 34 7.60 -0.63 3.99
N PRO A 35 8.29 -1.77 4.18
CA PRO A 35 9.02 -2.01 5.42
C PRO A 35 10.05 -0.95 5.79
N ASP A 36 10.62 -0.28 4.80
CA ASP A 36 11.67 0.71 5.00
C ASP A 36 11.21 2.15 4.87
N GLY A 37 9.91 2.40 4.71
CA GLY A 37 9.41 3.77 4.68
C GLY A 37 8.03 3.93 4.09
N ILE A 38 7.55 5.17 4.06
CA ILE A 38 6.27 5.55 3.48
C ILE A 38 6.53 6.62 2.42
N TRP A 39 6.07 6.36 1.19
CA TRP A 39 6.28 7.24 0.05
C TRP A 39 4.96 7.81 -0.47
N ALA A 40 5.01 9.00 -1.04
CA ALA A 40 3.95 9.47 -1.90
C ALA A 40 3.83 8.51 -3.09
N TRP A 41 2.61 8.16 -3.46
CA TRP A 41 2.36 7.19 -4.52
C TRP A 41 1.54 7.87 -5.62
N PRO A 42 2.07 7.99 -6.83
CA PRO A 42 1.37 8.74 -7.90
C PRO A 42 0.27 7.90 -8.58
N VAL A 43 -0.54 7.21 -7.80
CA VAL A 43 -1.66 6.42 -8.27
C VAL A 43 -2.92 7.04 -7.71
N ALA A 44 -3.82 7.49 -8.58
CA ALA A 44 -5.06 8.14 -8.17
C ALA A 44 -6.28 7.24 -8.33
N ALA A 45 -6.20 6.20 -9.15
CA ALA A 45 -7.34 5.32 -9.44
C ALA A 45 -6.86 3.89 -9.66
N ALA A 46 -7.76 2.94 -9.41
CA ALA A 46 -7.46 1.51 -9.59
C ALA A 46 -7.05 1.17 -11.01
N SER A 47 -7.54 1.91 -12.00
CA SER A 47 -7.15 1.69 -13.40
C SER A 47 -5.66 1.92 -13.66
N GLU A 48 -4.96 2.60 -12.75
CA GLU A 48 -3.53 2.86 -12.86
C GLU A 48 -2.68 1.78 -12.20
N LEU A 49 -3.30 0.75 -11.62
CA LEU A 49 -2.59 -0.29 -10.87
C LEU A 49 -1.98 -1.31 -11.82
N THR A 50 -0.74 -1.09 -12.15
CA THR A 50 0.06 -1.95 -13.02
C THR A 50 1.27 -2.46 -12.26
N ALA A 51 2.01 -3.42 -12.85
CA ALA A 51 3.25 -3.89 -12.26
C ALA A 51 4.26 -2.75 -12.10
N GLU A 52 4.26 -1.77 -13.02
CA GLU A 52 5.14 -0.61 -12.92
C GLU A 52 4.80 0.26 -11.71
N ALA A 53 3.49 0.49 -11.48
CA ALA A 53 3.04 1.28 -10.34
C ALA A 53 3.39 0.60 -9.02
N LEU A 54 3.57 -0.71 -9.03
CA LEU A 54 3.88 -1.53 -7.85
C LEU A 54 5.33 -2.01 -7.84
N ALA A 55 6.17 -1.44 -8.69
CA ALA A 55 7.56 -1.88 -8.83
C ALA A 55 8.35 -1.79 -7.53
N MET A 56 8.14 -0.71 -6.75
CA MET A 56 8.83 -0.57 -5.47
C MET A 56 8.46 -1.68 -4.48
N ALA A 57 7.17 -2.06 -4.45
CA ALA A 57 6.70 -3.13 -3.59
C ALA A 57 7.28 -4.47 -4.03
N LEU A 58 7.27 -4.74 -5.33
CA LEU A 58 7.81 -5.98 -5.87
C LEU A 58 9.32 -6.08 -5.66
N ALA A 59 10.03 -4.96 -5.70
CA ALA A 59 11.46 -4.93 -5.44
C ALA A 59 11.79 -5.27 -3.97
N ARG A 60 10.83 -5.13 -3.06
CA ARG A 60 11.00 -5.42 -1.64
C ARG A 60 10.32 -6.72 -1.22
N ALA A 61 10.03 -7.59 -2.18
CA ALA A 61 9.31 -8.85 -1.91
C ALA A 61 10.01 -9.72 -0.86
N GLY A 62 11.34 -9.68 -0.81
CA GLY A 62 12.10 -10.44 0.18
C GLY A 62 11.87 -9.96 1.62
N ASP A 63 11.34 -8.77 1.81
CA ASP A 63 11.11 -8.18 3.12
C ASP A 63 9.65 -8.22 3.55
N MET A 64 8.76 -8.74 2.72
CA MET A 64 7.33 -8.79 2.99
C MET A 64 6.75 -10.16 2.69
N ASP A 65 5.76 -10.56 3.50
CA ASP A 65 4.96 -11.75 3.24
C ASP A 65 3.59 -11.36 2.68
N PHE A 66 3.12 -10.16 3.01
CA PHE A 66 1.78 -9.68 2.64
C PHE A 66 1.86 -8.28 2.06
N PHE A 67 1.08 -8.03 1.01
CA PHE A 67 0.89 -6.70 0.47
C PHE A 67 -0.60 -6.43 0.36
N ILE A 68 -1.07 -5.36 1.01
CA ILE A 68 -2.47 -4.97 1.06
C ILE A 68 -2.67 -3.84 0.05
N LEU A 69 -3.64 -3.98 -0.84
CA LEU A 69 -3.91 -2.99 -1.86
C LEU A 69 -5.28 -2.38 -1.61
N GLY A 70 -5.29 -1.10 -1.25
CA GLY A 70 -6.50 -0.32 -1.05
C GLY A 70 -6.85 0.43 -2.34
N THR A 71 -7.99 0.10 -2.94
CA THR A 71 -8.33 0.51 -4.30
C THR A 71 -9.32 1.66 -4.40
N GLY A 72 -9.47 2.42 -3.31
CA GLY A 72 -10.39 3.54 -3.29
C GLY A 72 -11.72 3.17 -2.63
N ILE A 73 -12.81 3.80 -3.08
CA ILE A 73 -14.13 3.58 -2.51
C ILE A 73 -14.74 2.27 -3.01
N GLU A 74 -14.49 1.94 -4.28
CA GLU A 74 -15.09 0.78 -4.91
C GLU A 74 -14.16 -0.42 -4.92
N SER A 75 -14.76 -1.62 -4.91
CA SER A 75 -13.99 -2.84 -5.04
C SER A 75 -13.41 -2.95 -6.46
N TRP A 76 -12.29 -3.64 -6.57
CA TRP A 76 -11.59 -3.83 -7.83
C TRP A 76 -10.95 -5.21 -7.83
N THR A 77 -10.96 -5.85 -8.99
CA THR A 77 -10.37 -7.18 -9.13
C THR A 77 -9.03 -7.05 -9.87
N ALA A 78 -7.97 -7.52 -9.22
CA ALA A 78 -6.65 -7.47 -9.82
C ALA A 78 -6.60 -8.38 -11.05
N PRO A 79 -6.00 -7.91 -12.16
CA PRO A 79 -5.80 -8.75 -13.34
C PRO A 79 -4.95 -9.98 -13.01
N PRO A 80 -5.17 -11.11 -13.69
CA PRO A 80 -4.36 -12.31 -13.45
C PRO A 80 -2.86 -12.09 -13.62
N SER A 81 -2.45 -11.25 -14.55
CA SER A 81 -1.04 -10.94 -14.77
C SER A 81 -0.40 -10.29 -13.54
N LEU A 82 -1.11 -9.38 -12.88
CA LEU A 82 -0.62 -8.74 -11.67
C LEU A 82 -0.57 -9.74 -10.51
N ARG A 83 -1.60 -10.57 -10.37
CA ARG A 83 -1.63 -11.60 -9.33
C ARG A 83 -0.46 -12.58 -9.48
N MET A 84 -0.13 -12.94 -10.71
CA MET A 84 0.99 -13.82 -10.97
C MET A 84 2.32 -13.20 -10.56
N ARG A 85 2.51 -11.91 -10.79
CA ARG A 85 3.74 -11.21 -10.39
C ARG A 85 3.96 -11.31 -8.88
N PHE A 86 2.89 -11.13 -8.09
CA PHE A 86 2.99 -11.22 -6.62
C PHE A 86 3.21 -12.67 -6.19
N ARG A 87 2.51 -13.62 -6.81
CA ARG A 87 2.70 -15.02 -6.51
C ARG A 87 4.13 -15.48 -6.80
N ASP A 88 4.67 -15.08 -7.95
CA ASP A 88 6.04 -15.43 -8.32
C ASP A 88 7.06 -14.82 -7.38
N ALA A 89 6.72 -13.70 -6.76
CA ALA A 89 7.54 -13.02 -5.75
C ALA A 89 7.34 -13.60 -4.34
N HIS A 90 6.51 -14.64 -4.20
CA HIS A 90 6.17 -15.27 -2.92
C HIS A 90 5.56 -14.30 -1.92
N MET A 91 4.72 -13.40 -2.41
CA MET A 91 4.08 -12.38 -1.61
C MET A 91 2.57 -12.48 -1.79
N SER A 92 1.83 -12.53 -0.68
CA SER A 92 0.38 -12.58 -0.71
C SER A 92 -0.17 -11.20 -1.07
N LEU A 93 -1.06 -11.12 -2.04
CA LEU A 93 -1.71 -9.88 -2.46
C LEU A 93 -3.17 -9.90 -2.03
N ASP A 94 -3.55 -8.99 -1.16
CA ASP A 94 -4.93 -8.83 -0.71
C ASP A 94 -5.46 -7.49 -1.19
N VAL A 95 -6.57 -7.52 -1.94
CA VAL A 95 -7.17 -6.35 -2.56
C VAL A 95 -8.49 -6.03 -1.87
N MET A 96 -8.67 -4.78 -1.46
CA MET A 96 -9.86 -4.33 -0.76
C MET A 96 -10.04 -2.83 -0.93
N THR A 97 -11.15 -2.28 -0.44
CA THR A 97 -11.33 -0.81 -0.43
C THR A 97 -10.30 -0.17 0.49
N THR A 98 -10.01 1.11 0.27
CA THR A 98 -8.97 1.81 1.04
C THR A 98 -9.27 1.82 2.55
N GLY A 99 -10.53 2.04 2.95
CA GLY A 99 -10.86 2.02 4.37
C GLY A 99 -10.59 0.67 5.02
N ALA A 100 -10.94 -0.43 4.34
CA ALA A 100 -10.66 -1.77 4.83
C ALA A 100 -9.15 -2.03 4.84
N ALA A 101 -8.45 -1.55 3.81
CA ALA A 101 -7.01 -1.75 3.69
C ALA A 101 -6.24 -1.08 4.83
N VAL A 102 -6.63 0.15 5.20
CA VAL A 102 -6.01 0.85 6.32
C VAL A 102 -6.15 0.05 7.61
N ARG A 103 -7.36 -0.45 7.89
CA ARG A 103 -7.60 -1.23 9.10
C ARG A 103 -6.79 -2.53 9.10
N THR A 104 -6.80 -3.24 7.98
CA THR A 104 -6.07 -4.51 7.86
C THR A 104 -4.57 -4.30 7.99
N TYR A 105 -4.03 -3.31 7.30
CA TYR A 105 -2.61 -2.96 7.39
C TYR A 105 -2.20 -2.65 8.83
N ASN A 106 -2.98 -1.80 9.50
CA ASN A 106 -2.66 -1.41 10.88
C ASN A 106 -2.65 -2.61 11.84
N VAL A 107 -3.65 -3.49 11.72
CA VAL A 107 -3.72 -4.69 12.57
C VAL A 107 -2.50 -5.57 12.33
N MET A 108 -2.16 -5.82 11.08
CA MET A 108 -1.02 -6.67 10.74
C MET A 108 0.29 -6.05 11.21
N LEU A 109 0.42 -4.74 11.07
CA LEU A 109 1.62 -4.03 11.53
C LEU A 109 1.77 -4.11 13.04
N MET A 110 0.66 -3.96 13.79
CA MET A 110 0.67 -4.10 15.24
C MET A 110 1.00 -5.53 15.69
N GLU A 111 0.72 -6.52 14.85
CA GLU A 111 1.07 -7.91 15.12
C GLU A 111 2.49 -8.25 14.69
N SER A 112 3.25 -7.26 14.28
CA SER A 112 4.64 -7.43 13.80
C SER A 112 4.74 -8.33 12.57
N ARG A 113 3.69 -8.32 11.72
CA ARG A 113 3.71 -9.06 10.47
C ARG A 113 4.56 -8.30 9.44
N ARG A 114 5.15 -9.04 8.52
CA ARG A 114 5.93 -8.44 7.42
C ARG A 114 4.95 -8.04 6.32
N VAL A 115 4.48 -6.81 6.40
CA VAL A 115 3.38 -6.31 5.56
C VAL A 115 3.71 -4.96 4.95
N GLY A 116 3.24 -4.75 3.74
CA GLY A 116 3.25 -3.44 3.09
C GLY A 116 1.85 -3.14 2.55
N ALA A 117 1.65 -1.91 2.10
CA ALA A 117 0.36 -1.50 1.56
C ALA A 117 0.52 -0.42 0.50
N GLY A 118 -0.32 -0.49 -0.52
CA GLY A 118 -0.55 0.60 -1.45
C GLY A 118 -1.97 1.11 -1.21
N LEU A 119 -2.11 2.38 -0.86
CA LEU A 119 -3.38 2.95 -0.43
C LEU A 119 -3.77 4.10 -1.35
N ILE A 120 -4.81 3.88 -2.15
CA ILE A 120 -5.34 4.94 -3.01
C ILE A 120 -6.17 5.90 -2.15
N ALA A 121 -5.89 7.20 -2.27
CA ALA A 121 -6.59 8.23 -1.49
C ALA A 121 -8.07 8.32 -1.85
N ILE A 122 -8.90 8.60 -0.86
CA ILE A 122 -10.34 8.80 -1.04
C ILE A 122 -10.79 10.05 -0.34
#